data_830e579fc8b4345b2caca781941f11b9
#
_entry.id   830e579fc8b4345b2caca781941f11b9
#
_cell.length_a   1.000
_cell.length_b   1.000
_cell.length_c   1.000
_cell.angle_alpha   90.00
_cell.angle_beta   90.00
_cell.angle_gamma   90.00
#
_symmetry.space_group_name_H-M   'P 1'
#
loop_
_entity.id
_entity.type
_entity.pdbx_description
1 polymer ?
#
loop_
_entity_poly.entity_id
_entity_poly.type
_entity_poly.pdbx_seq_one_letter_code
_entity_poly.pdbx_strand_id
1 'polypeptide(L)'
;GRAPAPPAEPVALRASASYLVTGGLGTLGLAWTRWLVRRGARHVVLAGRHPPGAKAREALAALASAGARVRVVQADVASPAEVTALWRRLDDGPPVAGVLHVAGLTEDAALGATAWDSFARVLAPKLAGAANLAAAAAAREHPLDFFVGFSSIAALLGNRGQAGYAAANAALDAQIAELRARGVPAWSIAWGPFAANTRPEVLTAAQRRGIAALEVDAALAVFERLLAGPPGHAVVMAVDRARGEPPAGVANPALFAGWTGWSAAPPPAGAERDASAGAADLLAQLAGATPDQRLALLTDAVNATTRGVLALDPAFALAPEQRLDELGLDSLLAIDLVQALGVALGTTLPTTLVMDHPSVAAIARYLANELT
;
A
#
# COMPACT_ATOMS: atom_id res chain seq x y z
N GLY A 1 18.55 -14.57 22.92
CA GLY A 1 18.57 -13.18 22.53
C GLY A 1 19.83 -12.88 21.77
N ARG A 2 19.72 -12.49 20.50
CA ARG A 2 20.86 -11.96 19.74
C ARG A 2 21.12 -10.57 20.27
N ALA A 3 22.37 -10.25 20.65
CA ALA A 3 22.75 -8.91 21.05
C ALA A 3 22.34 -7.90 19.94
N PRO A 4 21.86 -6.70 20.30
CA PRO A 4 21.60 -5.68 19.31
C PRO A 4 22.87 -5.45 18.50
N ALA A 5 22.72 -5.50 17.16
CA ALA A 5 23.84 -5.17 16.28
C ALA A 5 24.35 -3.77 16.64
N PRO A 6 25.68 -3.52 16.56
CA PRO A 6 26.23 -2.20 16.81
C PRO A 6 25.54 -1.18 15.88
N PRO A 7 25.41 0.09 16.29
CA PRO A 7 24.82 1.12 15.44
C PRO A 7 25.59 1.14 14.12
N ALA A 8 24.87 0.95 13.01
CA ALA A 8 25.47 1.02 11.69
C ALA A 8 26.05 2.42 11.47
N GLU A 9 27.22 2.49 10.85
CA GLU A 9 27.80 3.80 10.50
C GLU A 9 26.83 4.58 9.59
N PRO A 10 26.67 5.88 9.83
CA PRO A 10 25.79 6.69 9.00
C PRO A 10 26.22 6.62 7.54
N VAL A 11 25.25 6.42 6.63
CA VAL A 11 25.51 6.45 5.18
C VAL A 11 26.03 7.83 4.80
N ALA A 12 27.30 7.90 4.40
CA ALA A 12 27.92 9.12 3.91
C ALA A 12 27.69 9.24 2.40
N LEU A 13 27.05 10.33 1.99
CA LEU A 13 26.83 10.63 0.57
C LEU A 13 27.95 11.52 0.02
N ARG A 14 28.34 11.28 -1.22
CA ARG A 14 29.40 12.03 -1.88
C ARG A 14 28.88 13.39 -2.35
N ALA A 15 29.45 14.49 -1.87
CA ALA A 15 29.12 15.85 -2.30
C ALA A 15 29.43 16.09 -3.79
N SER A 16 30.39 15.33 -4.35
CA SER A 16 30.84 15.39 -5.74
C SER A 16 30.01 14.47 -6.69
N ALA A 17 28.96 13.84 -6.20
CA ALA A 17 28.09 12.98 -6.98
C ALA A 17 26.66 13.52 -7.04
N SER A 18 25.91 13.08 -8.04
CA SER A 18 24.47 13.36 -8.17
C SER A 18 23.63 12.19 -7.66
N TYR A 19 22.44 12.50 -7.17
CA TYR A 19 21.46 11.53 -6.69
C TYR A 19 20.13 11.76 -7.41
N LEU A 20 19.61 10.72 -8.08
CA LEU A 20 18.37 10.78 -8.84
C LEU A 20 17.21 10.29 -7.97
N VAL A 21 16.15 11.10 -7.89
CA VAL A 21 14.89 10.73 -7.22
C VAL A 21 13.77 10.80 -8.24
N THR A 22 13.20 9.67 -8.62
CA THR A 22 12.00 9.64 -9.47
C THR A 22 10.75 9.78 -8.61
N GLY A 23 9.69 10.40 -9.14
CA GLY A 23 8.58 10.83 -8.29
C GLY A 23 9.00 11.89 -7.26
N GLY A 24 10.15 12.56 -7.53
CA GLY A 24 10.85 13.44 -6.60
C GLY A 24 10.06 14.67 -6.16
N LEU A 25 9.05 15.07 -6.89
CA LEU A 25 8.18 16.21 -6.56
C LEU A 25 6.97 15.84 -5.69
N GLY A 26 6.75 14.54 -5.45
CA GLY A 26 5.72 14.05 -4.53
C GLY A 26 6.14 14.16 -3.06
N THR A 27 5.19 13.93 -2.16
CA THR A 27 5.40 14.04 -0.70
C THR A 27 6.59 13.23 -0.21
N LEU A 28 6.65 11.94 -0.56
CA LEU A 28 7.75 11.06 -0.18
C LEU A 28 9.05 11.43 -0.91
N GLY A 29 8.99 11.69 -2.22
CA GLY A 29 10.15 12.10 -3.00
C GLY A 29 10.85 13.32 -2.40
N LEU A 30 10.09 14.35 -2.02
CA LEU A 30 10.63 15.54 -1.35
C LEU A 30 11.20 15.22 0.05
N ALA A 31 10.57 14.33 0.81
CA ALA A 31 11.07 13.94 2.13
C ALA A 31 12.43 13.24 2.05
N TRP A 32 12.57 12.26 1.13
CA TRP A 32 13.84 11.59 0.89
C TRP A 32 14.89 12.50 0.23
N THR A 33 14.47 13.46 -0.58
CA THR A 33 15.39 14.50 -1.10
C THR A 33 15.97 15.35 0.03
N ARG A 34 15.15 15.78 1.00
CA ARG A 34 15.64 16.49 2.20
C ARG A 34 16.62 15.63 3.00
N TRP A 35 16.34 14.34 3.11
CA TRP A 35 17.24 13.38 3.75
C TRP A 35 18.59 13.31 3.01
N LEU A 36 18.60 13.14 1.68
CA LEU A 36 19.82 13.13 0.88
C LEU A 36 20.69 14.38 1.15
N VAL A 37 20.06 15.56 1.16
CA VAL A 37 20.77 16.83 1.39
C VAL A 37 21.31 16.92 2.82
N ARG A 38 20.54 16.50 3.82
CA ARG A 38 21.02 16.42 5.21
C ARG A 38 22.21 15.46 5.37
N ARG A 39 22.26 14.38 4.55
CA ARG A 39 23.35 13.39 4.54
C ARG A 39 24.54 13.78 3.64
N GLY A 40 24.57 15.01 3.14
CA GLY A 40 25.72 15.57 2.43
C GLY A 40 25.61 15.63 0.91
N ALA A 41 24.53 15.14 0.31
CA ALA A 41 24.30 15.33 -1.12
C ALA A 41 24.24 16.81 -1.47
N ARG A 42 24.96 17.22 -2.53
CA ARG A 42 24.95 18.61 -3.02
C ARG A 42 24.34 18.73 -4.41
N HIS A 43 24.22 17.64 -5.13
CA HIS A 43 23.59 17.59 -6.45
C HIS A 43 22.46 16.55 -6.42
N VAL A 44 21.23 17.02 -6.57
CA VAL A 44 20.04 16.15 -6.58
C VAL A 44 19.23 16.41 -7.84
N VAL A 45 18.80 15.35 -8.48
CA VAL A 45 17.96 15.39 -9.67
C VAL A 45 16.61 14.83 -9.32
N LEU A 46 15.54 15.61 -9.52
CA LEU A 46 14.17 15.19 -9.31
C LEU A 46 13.51 14.95 -10.67
N ALA A 47 13.13 13.70 -10.94
CA ALA A 47 12.43 13.35 -12.16
C ALA A 47 10.94 13.09 -11.89
N GLY A 48 10.08 13.60 -12.79
CA GLY A 48 8.64 13.39 -12.71
C GLY A 48 7.93 13.90 -13.95
N ARG A 49 6.69 13.48 -14.16
CA ARG A 49 5.91 13.80 -15.38
C ARG A 49 5.39 15.24 -15.41
N HIS A 50 5.24 15.88 -14.28
CA HIS A 50 4.63 17.20 -14.13
C HIS A 50 5.61 18.21 -13.58
N PRO A 51 5.44 19.50 -13.89
CA PRO A 51 6.23 20.58 -13.28
C PRO A 51 5.92 20.69 -11.77
N PRO A 52 6.82 21.33 -10.98
CA PRO A 52 6.64 21.47 -9.55
C PRO A 52 5.42 22.34 -9.22
N GLY A 53 4.51 21.82 -8.38
CA GLY A 53 3.42 22.58 -7.79
C GLY A 53 3.91 23.54 -6.68
N ALA A 54 3.01 24.30 -6.06
CA ALA A 54 3.36 25.34 -5.07
C ALA A 54 4.19 24.77 -3.89
N LYS A 55 3.72 23.70 -3.25
CA LYS A 55 4.45 23.03 -2.14
C LYS A 55 5.82 22.49 -2.56
N ALA A 56 5.92 21.97 -3.79
CA ALA A 56 7.21 21.49 -4.29
C ALA A 56 8.18 22.66 -4.53
N ARG A 57 7.72 23.79 -5.08
CA ARG A 57 8.56 25.00 -5.28
C ARG A 57 9.10 25.54 -3.96
N GLU A 58 8.28 25.59 -2.92
CA GLU A 58 8.71 25.99 -1.58
C GLU A 58 9.79 25.04 -1.03
N ALA A 59 9.58 23.73 -1.16
CA ALA A 59 10.57 22.74 -0.74
C ALA A 59 11.87 22.85 -1.53
N LEU A 60 11.82 23.12 -2.85
CA LEU A 60 12.99 23.34 -3.68
C LEU A 60 13.77 24.58 -3.25
N ALA A 61 13.09 25.68 -2.91
CA ALA A 61 13.73 26.89 -2.39
C ALA A 61 14.46 26.61 -1.06
N ALA A 62 13.83 25.87 -0.14
CA ALA A 62 14.44 25.47 1.12
C ALA A 62 15.68 24.58 0.92
N LEU A 63 15.65 23.66 -0.04
CA LEU A 63 16.80 22.80 -0.39
C LEU A 63 17.96 23.63 -0.97
N ALA A 64 17.64 24.60 -1.83
CA ALA A 64 18.64 25.52 -2.39
C ALA A 64 19.29 26.37 -1.28
N SER A 65 18.51 26.89 -0.35
CA SER A 65 18.99 27.62 0.84
C SER A 65 19.88 26.76 1.73
N ALA A 66 19.67 25.44 1.76
CA ALA A 66 20.54 24.47 2.44
C ALA A 66 21.82 24.12 1.65
N GLY A 67 22.09 24.80 0.54
CA GLY A 67 23.30 24.64 -0.26
C GLY A 67 23.27 23.48 -1.26
N ALA A 68 22.09 22.91 -1.53
CA ALA A 68 21.93 21.87 -2.54
C ALA A 68 21.59 22.46 -3.92
N ARG A 69 22.20 21.92 -4.96
CA ARG A 69 21.82 22.18 -6.34
C ARG A 69 20.77 21.14 -6.77
N VAL A 70 19.51 21.55 -6.86
CA VAL A 70 18.41 20.68 -7.24
C VAL A 70 18.01 20.96 -8.69
N ARG A 71 18.14 19.96 -9.55
CA ARG A 71 17.70 20.00 -10.95
C ARG A 71 16.39 19.24 -11.06
N VAL A 72 15.36 19.91 -11.58
CA VAL A 72 14.08 19.24 -11.90
C VAL A 72 14.08 18.90 -13.39
N VAL A 73 13.81 17.65 -13.72
CA VAL A 73 13.71 17.15 -15.09
C VAL A 73 12.33 16.52 -15.29
N GLN A 74 11.60 17.05 -16.27
CA GLN A 74 10.34 16.42 -16.66
C GLN A 74 10.66 15.20 -17.52
N ALA A 75 10.25 14.01 -17.03
CA ALA A 75 10.42 12.75 -17.73
C ALA A 75 9.43 11.70 -17.21
N ASP A 76 8.89 10.90 -18.12
CA ASP A 76 8.20 9.66 -17.79
C ASP A 76 9.22 8.53 -17.75
N VAL A 77 9.43 7.95 -16.55
CA VAL A 77 10.38 6.84 -16.38
C VAL A 77 9.95 5.57 -17.12
N ALA A 78 8.67 5.43 -17.45
CA ALA A 78 8.18 4.31 -18.25
C ALA A 78 8.61 4.39 -19.74
N SER A 79 9.03 5.59 -20.21
CA SER A 79 9.52 5.81 -21.57
C SER A 79 11.03 5.62 -21.65
N PRO A 80 11.53 4.60 -22.37
CA PRO A 80 12.99 4.42 -22.57
C PRO A 80 13.67 5.63 -23.18
N ALA A 81 12.97 6.28 -24.14
CA ALA A 81 13.51 7.46 -24.82
C ALA A 81 13.66 8.66 -23.86
N GLU A 82 12.66 8.88 -22.97
CA GLU A 82 12.71 9.97 -22.01
C GLU A 82 13.73 9.71 -20.91
N VAL A 83 13.89 8.47 -20.47
CA VAL A 83 14.97 8.09 -19.54
C VAL A 83 16.34 8.29 -20.18
N THR A 84 16.52 7.91 -21.45
CA THR A 84 17.77 8.19 -22.18
C THR A 84 18.03 9.69 -22.27
N ALA A 85 17.02 10.49 -22.58
CA ALA A 85 17.13 11.94 -22.63
C ALA A 85 17.40 12.56 -21.23
N LEU A 86 16.80 12.02 -20.18
CA LEU A 86 17.09 12.40 -18.79
C LEU A 86 18.59 12.21 -18.49
N TRP A 87 19.15 11.02 -18.76
CA TRP A 87 20.56 10.74 -18.50
C TRP A 87 21.50 11.64 -19.29
N ARG A 88 21.23 11.88 -20.59
CA ARG A 88 22.02 12.84 -21.41
C ARG A 88 22.07 14.24 -20.80
N ARG A 89 20.95 14.69 -20.18
CA ARG A 89 20.91 15.99 -19.48
C ARG A 89 21.76 16.02 -18.22
N LEU A 90 22.21 14.88 -17.72
CA LEU A 90 23.04 14.76 -16.54
C LEU A 90 24.53 14.60 -16.87
N ASP A 91 24.87 14.41 -18.16
CA ASP A 91 26.25 14.21 -18.62
C ASP A 91 27.17 15.42 -18.33
N ASP A 92 26.60 16.64 -18.27
CA ASP A 92 27.34 17.88 -17.96
C ASP A 92 27.53 18.10 -16.45
N GLY A 93 27.05 17.20 -15.61
CA GLY A 93 27.09 17.32 -14.14
C GLY A 93 27.90 16.23 -13.45
N PRO A 94 27.93 16.25 -12.11
CA PRO A 94 28.51 15.16 -11.36
C PRO A 94 27.82 13.82 -11.67
N PRO A 95 28.59 12.71 -11.71
CA PRO A 95 28.03 11.40 -12.04
C PRO A 95 26.93 10.97 -11.07
N VAL A 96 25.91 10.30 -11.59
CA VAL A 96 24.84 9.76 -10.76
C VAL A 96 25.37 8.57 -9.97
N ALA A 97 25.39 8.71 -8.65
CA ALA A 97 25.88 7.68 -7.73
C ALA A 97 24.74 6.90 -7.03
N GLY A 98 23.53 7.46 -6.98
CA GLY A 98 22.43 6.77 -6.34
C GLY A 98 21.08 7.08 -6.98
N VAL A 99 20.20 6.10 -6.96
CA VAL A 99 18.85 6.21 -7.48
C VAL A 99 17.85 5.85 -6.39
N LEU A 100 16.91 6.76 -6.10
CA LEU A 100 15.70 6.49 -5.32
C LEU A 100 14.49 6.44 -6.28
N HIS A 101 14.00 5.26 -6.56
CA HIS A 101 12.86 5.06 -7.45
C HIS A 101 11.56 5.07 -6.64
N VAL A 102 11.02 6.29 -6.43
CA VAL A 102 9.80 6.55 -5.66
C VAL A 102 8.56 6.64 -6.57
N ALA A 103 8.77 6.82 -7.89
CA ALA A 103 7.68 6.96 -8.85
C ALA A 103 6.70 5.77 -8.79
N GLY A 104 5.42 6.10 -8.78
CA GLY A 104 4.33 5.14 -8.76
C GLY A 104 2.99 5.83 -8.98
N LEU A 105 2.00 5.02 -9.31
CA LEU A 105 0.62 5.43 -9.53
C LEU A 105 -0.31 4.42 -8.85
N THR A 106 -1.44 4.88 -8.34
CA THR A 106 -2.53 4.03 -7.86
C THR A 106 -3.81 4.37 -8.61
N GLU A 107 -4.45 3.35 -9.15
CA GLU A 107 -5.82 3.42 -9.67
C GLU A 107 -6.57 2.25 -9.02
N ASP A 108 -7.41 2.57 -8.04
CA ASP A 108 -8.07 1.56 -7.22
C ASP A 108 -9.38 1.16 -7.89
N ALA A 109 -9.55 -0.14 -8.13
CA ALA A 109 -10.78 -0.74 -8.65
C ALA A 109 -10.83 -2.22 -8.29
N ALA A 110 -12.03 -2.79 -8.21
CA ALA A 110 -12.20 -4.24 -8.12
C ALA A 110 -11.54 -4.92 -9.33
N LEU A 111 -10.89 -6.07 -9.13
CA LEU A 111 -10.14 -6.74 -10.20
C LEU A 111 -10.99 -7.00 -11.45
N GLY A 112 -12.23 -7.45 -11.27
CA GLY A 112 -13.16 -7.70 -12.39
C GLY A 112 -13.63 -6.44 -13.11
N ALA A 113 -13.48 -5.24 -12.52
CA ALA A 113 -13.82 -3.95 -13.10
C ALA A 113 -12.59 -3.19 -13.63
N THR A 114 -11.38 -3.74 -13.45
CA THR A 114 -10.14 -3.11 -13.87
C THR A 114 -9.91 -3.32 -15.36
N ALA A 115 -9.98 -2.23 -16.14
CA ALA A 115 -9.59 -2.27 -17.54
C ALA A 115 -8.08 -2.51 -17.68
N TRP A 116 -7.65 -3.21 -18.75
CA TRP A 116 -6.24 -3.48 -19.00
C TRP A 116 -5.38 -2.20 -19.07
N ASP A 117 -5.89 -1.14 -19.70
CA ASP A 117 -5.17 0.13 -19.82
C ASP A 117 -4.90 0.78 -18.45
N SER A 118 -5.86 0.68 -17.53
CA SER A 118 -5.69 1.13 -16.14
C SER A 118 -4.61 0.30 -15.43
N PHE A 119 -4.69 -1.02 -15.53
CA PHE A 119 -3.70 -1.93 -14.98
C PHE A 119 -2.30 -1.65 -15.52
N ALA A 120 -2.17 -1.50 -16.84
CA ALA A 120 -0.90 -1.21 -17.51
C ALA A 120 -0.31 0.15 -17.09
N ARG A 121 -1.15 1.20 -16.94
CA ARG A 121 -0.70 2.51 -16.44
C ARG A 121 -0.12 2.45 -15.03
N VAL A 122 -0.71 1.64 -14.15
CA VAL A 122 -0.23 1.47 -12.78
C VAL A 122 1.07 0.68 -12.76
N LEU A 123 1.18 -0.33 -13.62
CA LEU A 123 2.35 -1.20 -13.71
C LEU A 123 3.59 -0.48 -14.28
N ALA A 124 3.39 0.34 -15.32
CA ALA A 124 4.45 0.91 -16.13
C ALA A 124 5.53 1.68 -15.36
N PRO A 125 5.22 2.65 -14.47
CA PRO A 125 6.26 3.39 -13.75
C PRO A 125 7.13 2.50 -12.86
N LYS A 126 6.59 1.42 -12.31
CA LYS A 126 7.32 0.50 -11.42
C LYS A 126 8.12 -0.53 -12.22
N LEU A 127 7.49 -1.22 -13.16
CA LEU A 127 8.13 -2.28 -13.95
C LEU A 127 9.05 -1.70 -15.03
N ALA A 128 8.47 -0.98 -16.01
CA ALA A 128 9.26 -0.40 -17.09
C ALA A 128 10.20 0.69 -16.59
N GLY A 129 9.74 1.53 -15.63
CA GLY A 129 10.54 2.58 -15.05
C GLY A 129 11.82 2.08 -14.38
N ALA A 130 11.73 1.05 -13.54
CA ALA A 130 12.89 0.45 -12.90
C ALA A 130 13.85 -0.16 -13.93
N ALA A 131 13.34 -0.89 -14.93
CA ALA A 131 14.14 -1.49 -15.98
C ALA A 131 14.88 -0.42 -16.82
N ASN A 132 14.19 0.64 -17.22
CA ASN A 132 14.77 1.73 -18.01
C ASN A 132 15.86 2.47 -17.23
N LEU A 133 15.62 2.79 -15.96
CA LEU A 133 16.59 3.44 -15.08
C LEU A 133 17.84 2.59 -14.90
N ALA A 134 17.64 1.29 -14.67
CA ALA A 134 18.72 0.33 -14.52
C ALA A 134 19.56 0.18 -15.80
N ALA A 135 18.92 0.06 -16.95
CA ALA A 135 19.59 -0.03 -18.24
C ALA A 135 20.40 1.25 -18.54
N ALA A 136 19.82 2.43 -18.28
CA ALA A 136 20.50 3.70 -18.48
C ALA A 136 21.69 3.88 -17.53
N ALA A 137 21.59 3.42 -16.28
CA ALA A 137 22.70 3.44 -15.33
C ALA A 137 23.82 2.45 -15.74
N ALA A 138 23.47 1.24 -16.17
CA ALA A 138 24.44 0.23 -16.61
C ALA A 138 25.22 0.65 -17.87
N ALA A 139 24.70 1.55 -18.68
CA ALA A 139 25.39 2.10 -19.85
C ALA A 139 26.43 3.17 -19.50
N ARG A 140 26.70 3.43 -18.21
CA ARG A 140 27.61 4.46 -17.74
C ARG A 140 28.88 3.84 -17.14
N GLU A 141 29.99 4.60 -17.21
CA GLU A 141 31.28 4.20 -16.65
C GLU A 141 31.29 4.16 -15.11
N HIS A 142 30.45 4.95 -14.48
CA HIS A 142 30.38 5.06 -13.02
C HIS A 142 29.30 4.16 -12.45
N PRO A 143 29.65 3.15 -11.65
CA PRO A 143 28.68 2.29 -11.00
C PRO A 143 27.88 3.07 -9.95
N LEU A 144 26.64 2.63 -9.72
CA LEU A 144 25.83 3.16 -8.65
C LEU A 144 26.33 2.69 -7.28
N ASP A 145 26.36 3.59 -6.30
CA ASP A 145 26.55 3.24 -4.89
C ASP A 145 25.29 2.53 -4.34
N PHE A 146 24.10 2.92 -4.84
CA PHE A 146 22.85 2.28 -4.49
C PHE A 146 21.75 2.49 -5.54
N PHE A 147 20.84 1.54 -5.60
CA PHE A 147 19.53 1.65 -6.26
C PHE A 147 18.44 1.23 -5.27
N VAL A 148 17.52 2.13 -4.90
CA VAL A 148 16.44 1.80 -3.97
C VAL A 148 15.09 1.91 -4.65
N GLY A 149 14.37 0.80 -4.74
CA GLY A 149 12.97 0.74 -5.18
C GLY A 149 12.02 0.89 -4.01
N PHE A 150 11.09 1.83 -4.12
CA PHE A 150 10.01 2.04 -3.15
C PHE A 150 8.84 1.14 -3.51
N SER A 151 8.80 -0.03 -2.91
CA SER A 151 7.71 -1.00 -3.02
C SER A 151 6.63 -0.75 -1.95
N SER A 152 5.69 -1.64 -1.82
CA SER A 152 4.59 -1.57 -0.86
C SER A 152 4.29 -2.93 -0.25
N ILE A 153 3.86 -2.95 1.01
CA ILE A 153 3.32 -4.15 1.65
C ILE A 153 2.14 -4.74 0.87
N ALA A 154 1.47 -3.96 0.02
CA ALA A 154 0.42 -4.46 -0.85
C ALA A 154 0.89 -5.59 -1.77
N ALA A 155 2.19 -5.62 -2.14
CA ALA A 155 2.78 -6.71 -2.92
C ALA A 155 2.80 -8.05 -2.17
N LEU A 156 2.87 -8.02 -0.85
CA LEU A 156 3.02 -9.19 0.02
C LEU A 156 1.71 -9.59 0.69
N LEU A 157 0.97 -8.61 1.18
CA LEU A 157 -0.23 -8.83 1.98
C LEU A 157 -1.51 -8.77 1.14
N GLY A 158 -1.39 -8.27 -0.09
CA GLY A 158 -2.54 -7.88 -0.89
C GLY A 158 -3.25 -6.65 -0.31
N ASN A 159 -4.02 -5.97 -1.13
CA ASN A 159 -4.98 -4.98 -0.69
C ASN A 159 -6.16 -4.99 -1.65
N ARG A 160 -7.38 -5.05 -1.11
CA ARG A 160 -8.60 -5.07 -1.92
C ARG A 160 -8.68 -3.82 -2.78
N GLY A 161 -9.14 -3.96 -4.01
CA GLY A 161 -9.22 -2.86 -4.96
C GLY A 161 -7.87 -2.39 -5.51
N GLN A 162 -6.75 -2.98 -5.09
CA GLN A 162 -5.39 -2.57 -5.49
C GLN A 162 -4.60 -3.67 -6.21
N ALA A 163 -5.26 -4.55 -6.97
CA ALA A 163 -4.59 -5.65 -7.65
C ALA A 163 -3.48 -5.15 -8.60
N GLY A 164 -3.73 -4.11 -9.40
CA GLY A 164 -2.73 -3.49 -10.26
C GLY A 164 -1.57 -2.89 -9.48
N TYR A 165 -1.85 -2.21 -8.36
CA TYR A 165 -0.82 -1.64 -7.50
C TYR A 165 0.01 -2.71 -6.80
N ALA A 166 -0.61 -3.78 -6.32
CA ALA A 166 0.09 -4.93 -5.74
C ALA A 166 1.01 -5.60 -6.76
N ALA A 167 0.52 -5.88 -7.97
CA ALA A 167 1.29 -6.45 -9.06
C ALA A 167 2.47 -5.54 -9.48
N ALA A 168 2.26 -4.22 -9.56
CA ALA A 168 3.31 -3.27 -9.90
C ALA A 168 4.45 -3.26 -8.86
N ASN A 169 4.13 -3.32 -7.58
CA ASN A 169 5.13 -3.38 -6.52
C ASN A 169 5.85 -4.74 -6.47
N ALA A 170 5.13 -5.86 -6.68
CA ALA A 170 5.75 -7.18 -6.79
C ALA A 170 6.71 -7.28 -7.99
N ALA A 171 6.34 -6.69 -9.13
CA ALA A 171 7.20 -6.59 -10.30
C ALA A 171 8.47 -5.75 -10.02
N LEU A 172 8.33 -4.63 -9.29
CA LEU A 172 9.47 -3.84 -8.82
C LEU A 172 10.40 -4.66 -7.92
N ASP A 173 9.84 -5.43 -6.96
CA ASP A 173 10.63 -6.28 -6.06
C ASP A 173 11.47 -7.31 -6.86
N ALA A 174 10.88 -7.92 -7.89
CA ALA A 174 11.58 -8.86 -8.78
C ALA A 174 12.69 -8.16 -9.59
N GLN A 175 12.43 -6.99 -10.16
CA GLN A 175 13.42 -6.20 -10.89
C GLN A 175 14.62 -5.83 -10.01
N ILE A 176 14.37 -5.41 -8.77
CA ILE A 176 15.43 -5.09 -7.82
C ILE A 176 16.23 -6.34 -7.43
N ALA A 177 15.58 -7.49 -7.30
CA ALA A 177 16.29 -8.77 -7.07
C ALA A 177 17.20 -9.13 -8.24
N GLU A 178 16.77 -8.90 -9.48
CA GLU A 178 17.58 -9.09 -10.68
C GLU A 178 18.79 -8.12 -10.73
N LEU A 179 18.60 -6.84 -10.36
CA LEU A 179 19.71 -5.89 -10.25
C LEU A 179 20.76 -6.36 -9.26
N ARG A 180 20.36 -6.88 -8.10
CA ARG A 180 21.31 -7.47 -7.13
C ARG A 180 22.06 -8.65 -7.70
N ALA A 181 21.37 -9.55 -8.43
CA ALA A 181 22.02 -10.68 -9.06
C ALA A 181 23.06 -10.27 -10.11
N ARG A 182 22.92 -9.07 -10.69
CA ARG A 182 23.90 -8.44 -11.58
C ARG A 182 24.98 -7.64 -10.86
N GLY A 183 25.03 -7.67 -9.52
CA GLY A 183 26.05 -7.00 -8.71
C GLY A 183 25.78 -5.52 -8.39
N VAL A 184 24.59 -5.00 -8.73
CA VAL A 184 24.20 -3.61 -8.33
C VAL A 184 23.81 -3.63 -6.86
N PRO A 185 24.33 -2.70 -6.01
CA PRO A 185 23.85 -2.54 -4.64
C PRO A 185 22.41 -2.02 -4.64
N ALA A 186 21.42 -2.93 -4.57
CA ALA A 186 20.02 -2.58 -4.75
C ALA A 186 19.14 -3.08 -3.61
N TRP A 187 18.23 -2.21 -3.15
CA TRP A 187 17.25 -2.50 -2.11
C TRP A 187 15.84 -2.35 -2.66
N SER A 188 14.97 -3.31 -2.38
CA SER A 188 13.53 -3.11 -2.47
C SER A 188 12.96 -2.97 -1.08
N ILE A 189 12.25 -1.86 -0.83
CA ILE A 189 11.64 -1.62 0.47
C ILE A 189 10.13 -1.55 0.31
N ALA A 190 9.46 -2.60 0.83
CA ALA A 190 8.01 -2.69 0.86
C ALA A 190 7.46 -1.90 2.06
N TRP A 191 7.03 -0.68 1.78
CA TRP A 191 6.54 0.26 2.78
C TRP A 191 5.09 -0.01 3.16
N GLY A 192 4.76 0.13 4.45
CA GLY A 192 3.40 0.32 4.94
C GLY A 192 2.82 1.67 4.54
N PRO A 193 1.54 1.92 4.85
CA PRO A 193 0.90 3.19 4.52
C PRO A 193 1.55 4.35 5.29
N PHE A 194 1.80 5.46 4.60
CA PHE A 194 2.32 6.69 5.21
C PHE A 194 1.18 7.62 5.60
N ALA A 195 1.22 8.20 6.80
CA ALA A 195 0.27 9.20 7.23
C ALA A 195 0.21 10.42 6.28
N ALA A 196 1.37 10.79 5.71
CA ALA A 196 1.54 12.01 4.94
C ALA A 196 0.92 11.99 3.53
N ASN A 197 0.68 10.80 2.92
CA ASN A 197 0.24 10.70 1.51
C ASN A 197 -0.71 9.54 1.21
N THR A 198 -1.14 8.79 2.23
CA THR A 198 -2.13 7.73 2.05
C THR A 198 -3.52 8.31 2.29
N ARG A 199 -4.48 7.93 1.46
CA ARG A 199 -5.87 8.37 1.59
C ARG A 199 -6.48 7.87 2.91
N PRO A 200 -7.35 8.67 3.56
CA PRO A 200 -7.94 8.31 4.85
C PRO A 200 -8.62 6.94 4.87
N GLU A 201 -9.31 6.58 3.78
CA GLU A 201 -10.03 5.30 3.66
C GLU A 201 -9.06 4.12 3.68
N VAL A 202 -7.91 4.24 3.00
CA VAL A 202 -6.85 3.22 2.98
C VAL A 202 -6.19 3.12 4.36
N LEU A 203 -5.96 4.25 5.04
CA LEU A 203 -5.44 4.26 6.41
C LEU A 203 -6.39 3.56 7.38
N THR A 204 -7.69 3.87 7.30
CA THR A 204 -8.71 3.23 8.13
C THR A 204 -8.78 1.72 7.88
N ALA A 205 -8.74 1.28 6.61
CA ALA A 205 -8.72 -0.13 6.26
C ALA A 205 -7.45 -0.84 6.78
N ALA A 206 -6.29 -0.19 6.71
CA ALA A 206 -5.04 -0.71 7.26
C ALA A 206 -5.10 -0.83 8.80
N GLN A 207 -5.63 0.18 9.48
CA GLN A 207 -5.80 0.19 10.94
C GLN A 207 -6.73 -0.94 11.43
N ARG A 208 -7.82 -1.23 10.70
CA ARG A 208 -8.69 -2.39 10.98
C ARG A 208 -7.93 -3.71 10.92
N ARG A 209 -6.92 -3.81 10.06
CA ARG A 209 -6.03 -4.95 9.93
C ARG A 209 -4.89 -4.95 10.95
N GLY A 210 -4.80 -3.99 11.86
CA GLY A 210 -3.72 -3.85 12.83
C GLY A 210 -2.45 -3.20 12.27
N ILE A 211 -2.52 -2.54 11.12
CA ILE A 211 -1.39 -1.85 10.49
C ILE A 211 -1.56 -0.34 10.72
N ALA A 212 -0.65 0.25 11.47
CA ALA A 212 -0.65 1.69 11.71
C ALA A 212 0.04 2.46 10.57
N ALA A 213 -0.27 3.74 10.45
CA ALA A 213 0.40 4.63 9.51
C ALA A 213 1.87 4.85 9.91
N LEU A 214 2.74 4.94 8.92
CA LEU A 214 4.14 5.28 9.10
C LEU A 214 4.31 6.80 9.11
N GLU A 215 5.02 7.29 10.12
CA GLU A 215 5.54 8.66 10.14
C GLU A 215 6.83 8.73 9.32
N VAL A 216 7.00 9.82 8.55
CA VAL A 216 8.13 9.99 7.63
C VAL A 216 9.46 9.92 8.35
N ASP A 217 9.60 10.56 9.53
CA ASP A 217 10.87 10.58 10.28
C ASP A 217 11.22 9.19 10.83
N ALA A 218 10.24 8.41 11.28
CA ALA A 218 10.44 7.02 11.69
C ALA A 218 10.88 6.15 10.50
N ALA A 219 10.25 6.34 9.34
CA ALA A 219 10.61 5.63 8.12
C ALA A 219 12.03 5.97 7.65
N LEU A 220 12.45 7.24 7.73
CA LEU A 220 13.80 7.67 7.40
C LEU A 220 14.86 7.05 8.31
N ALA A 221 14.57 6.93 9.62
CA ALA A 221 15.48 6.26 10.56
C ALA A 221 15.65 4.76 10.24
N VAL A 222 14.59 4.09 9.79
CA VAL A 222 14.65 2.70 9.32
C VAL A 222 15.40 2.61 8.00
N PHE A 223 15.13 3.52 7.06
CA PHE A 223 15.78 3.60 5.76
C PHE A 223 17.31 3.69 5.89
N GLU A 224 17.81 4.53 6.78
CA GLU A 224 19.25 4.66 7.06
C GLU A 224 19.87 3.34 7.49
N ARG A 225 19.21 2.63 8.40
CA ARG A 225 19.71 1.33 8.88
C ARG A 225 19.71 0.27 7.78
N LEU A 226 18.68 0.28 6.91
CA LEU A 226 18.62 -0.63 5.78
C LEU A 226 19.73 -0.35 4.77
N LEU A 227 19.97 0.92 4.47
CA LEU A 227 20.98 1.31 3.48
C LEU A 227 22.43 1.07 3.99
N ALA A 228 22.65 1.13 5.31
CA ALA A 228 23.92 0.77 5.95
C ALA A 228 24.11 -0.76 6.07
N GLY A 229 23.05 -1.55 5.86
CA GLY A 229 23.10 -3.00 5.84
C GLY A 229 23.33 -3.57 4.44
N PRO A 230 23.35 -4.91 4.31
CA PRO A 230 23.50 -5.55 3.00
C PRO A 230 22.28 -5.27 2.10
N PRO A 231 22.50 -5.14 0.77
CA PRO A 231 21.43 -5.04 -0.20
C PRO A 231 20.41 -6.16 -0.09
N GLY A 232 19.13 -5.83 -0.17
CA GLY A 232 18.09 -6.84 0.08
C GLY A 232 16.67 -6.39 -0.19
N HIS A 233 15.73 -7.25 0.15
CA HIS A 233 14.32 -6.91 0.25
C HIS A 233 13.95 -6.74 1.73
N ALA A 234 13.32 -5.63 2.05
CA ALA A 234 12.87 -5.33 3.40
C ALA A 234 11.39 -4.94 3.42
N VAL A 235 10.70 -5.36 4.47
CA VAL A 235 9.32 -4.95 4.75
C VAL A 235 9.34 -3.99 5.93
N VAL A 236 8.78 -2.81 5.76
CA VAL A 236 8.74 -1.77 6.79
C VAL A 236 7.30 -1.36 7.02
N MET A 237 6.75 -1.76 8.14
CA MET A 237 5.39 -1.39 8.55
C MET A 237 5.31 -1.17 10.06
N ALA A 238 4.42 -0.29 10.46
CA ALA A 238 4.05 -0.13 11.85
C ALA A 238 2.88 -1.06 12.15
N VAL A 239 3.01 -1.83 13.24
CA VAL A 239 1.99 -2.80 13.65
C VAL A 239 1.52 -2.47 15.05
N ASP A 240 0.23 -2.51 15.25
CA ASP A 240 -0.39 -2.37 16.56
C ASP A 240 -0.20 -3.68 17.36
N ARG A 241 0.86 -3.71 18.16
CA ARG A 241 1.18 -4.87 19.02
C ARG A 241 0.18 -5.08 20.15
N ALA A 242 -0.59 -4.07 20.50
CA ALA A 242 -1.58 -4.20 21.58
C ALA A 242 -2.72 -5.16 21.21
N ARG A 243 -2.93 -5.39 19.92
CA ARG A 243 -3.92 -6.37 19.44
C ARG A 243 -3.49 -7.83 19.63
N GLY A 244 -2.20 -8.12 19.82
CA GLY A 244 -1.70 -9.48 20.03
C GLY A 244 -1.82 -10.44 18.84
N GLU A 245 -2.39 -10.00 17.73
CA GLU A 245 -2.69 -10.79 16.53
C GLU A 245 -1.96 -10.26 15.28
N PRO A 246 -1.57 -11.13 14.33
CA PRO A 246 -1.06 -10.72 13.04
C PRO A 246 -2.11 -9.90 12.27
N PRO A 247 -1.70 -9.05 11.30
CA PRO A 247 -2.62 -8.29 10.48
C PRO A 247 -3.70 -9.20 9.86
N ALA A 248 -4.96 -8.87 10.10
CA ALA A 248 -6.09 -9.65 9.60
C ALA A 248 -6.14 -9.68 8.05
N GLY A 249 -6.67 -10.76 7.49
CA GLY A 249 -6.89 -10.90 6.04
C GLY A 249 -5.61 -10.99 5.22
N VAL A 250 -4.51 -11.47 5.79
CA VAL A 250 -3.26 -11.73 5.07
C VAL A 250 -3.38 -13.05 4.33
N ALA A 251 -3.11 -13.03 3.01
CA ALA A 251 -3.17 -14.22 2.17
C ALA A 251 -2.17 -15.32 2.56
N ASN A 252 -1.06 -14.95 3.20
CA ASN A 252 -0.06 -15.88 3.68
C ASN A 252 0.34 -15.60 5.15
N PRO A 253 -0.34 -16.21 6.14
CA PRO A 253 -0.01 -16.05 7.55
C PRO A 253 1.41 -16.49 7.92
N ALA A 254 2.02 -17.38 7.15
CA ALA A 254 3.38 -17.85 7.38
C ALA A 254 4.44 -16.73 7.31
N LEU A 255 4.13 -15.61 6.67
CA LEU A 255 5.00 -14.41 6.68
C LEU A 255 5.29 -13.90 8.10
N PHE A 256 4.41 -14.19 9.05
CA PHE A 256 4.52 -13.75 10.44
C PHE A 256 4.96 -14.85 11.41
N ALA A 257 5.16 -16.09 10.94
CA ALA A 257 5.50 -17.23 11.78
C ALA A 257 6.81 -17.08 12.59
N GLY A 258 7.73 -16.22 12.11
CA GLY A 258 9.00 -15.93 12.78
C GLY A 258 8.96 -14.71 13.71
N TRP A 259 7.82 -14.05 13.88
CA TRP A 259 7.72 -12.89 14.76
C TRP A 259 7.62 -13.30 16.21
N THR A 260 8.78 -13.33 16.88
CA THR A 260 8.85 -13.59 18.33
C THR A 260 8.18 -12.45 19.11
N GLY A 261 7.17 -12.79 19.90
CA GLY A 261 6.36 -11.84 20.68
C GLY A 261 4.95 -11.64 20.14
N TRP A 262 4.65 -12.11 18.94
CA TRP A 262 3.32 -12.57 18.59
C TRP A 262 3.23 -14.05 18.91
N SER A 263 2.62 -14.35 20.02
CA SER A 263 1.99 -15.64 20.18
C SER A 263 1.01 -15.74 19.00
N ALA A 264 1.32 -16.60 18.04
CA ALA A 264 0.27 -17.27 17.32
C ALA A 264 -0.43 -18.15 18.40
N ALA A 265 -1.15 -17.52 19.31
CA ALA A 265 -2.27 -18.20 19.88
C ALA A 265 -3.05 -18.65 18.63
N PRO A 266 -3.26 -19.96 18.44
CA PRO A 266 -4.21 -20.39 17.43
C PRO A 266 -5.44 -19.51 17.69
N PRO A 267 -6.11 -18.98 16.66
CA PRO A 267 -7.35 -18.23 16.84
C PRO A 267 -8.12 -19.04 17.86
N PRO A 268 -8.58 -18.43 18.98
CA PRO A 268 -9.19 -19.19 20.04
C PRO A 268 -10.09 -20.17 19.34
N ALA A 269 -9.92 -21.47 19.63
CA ALA A 269 -10.57 -22.56 18.87
C ALA A 269 -12.11 -22.40 18.86
N GLY A 270 -12.61 -21.29 19.35
CA GLY A 270 -13.92 -20.70 19.31
C GLY A 270 -14.16 -19.65 18.21
N ALA A 271 -13.19 -18.86 17.77
CA ALA A 271 -13.53 -17.72 16.88
C ALA A 271 -14.02 -18.16 15.49
N GLU A 272 -13.42 -19.21 14.91
CA GLU A 272 -14.00 -19.85 13.71
C GLU A 272 -15.25 -20.70 14.08
N ARG A 273 -15.27 -21.28 15.26
CA ARG A 273 -16.45 -21.99 15.78
C ARG A 273 -17.56 -21.02 16.16
N ASP A 274 -17.27 -19.86 16.72
CA ASP A 274 -18.26 -18.85 17.07
C ASP A 274 -18.85 -18.19 15.80
N ALA A 275 -18.06 -17.93 14.77
CA ALA A 275 -18.57 -17.45 13.49
C ALA A 275 -19.36 -18.54 12.74
N SER A 276 -18.88 -19.79 12.75
CA SER A 276 -19.62 -20.93 12.15
C SER A 276 -20.78 -21.37 13.02
N ALA A 277 -20.68 -21.30 14.34
CA ALA A 277 -21.77 -21.56 15.26
C ALA A 277 -22.85 -20.48 15.16
N GLY A 278 -22.47 -19.20 15.05
CA GLY A 278 -23.41 -18.09 14.82
C GLY A 278 -24.12 -18.21 13.49
N ALA A 279 -23.40 -18.59 12.42
CA ALA A 279 -23.99 -18.84 11.11
C ALA A 279 -24.94 -20.05 11.15
N ALA A 280 -24.55 -21.15 11.79
CA ALA A 280 -25.38 -22.33 11.96
C ALA A 280 -26.63 -22.05 12.81
N ASP A 281 -26.51 -21.25 13.86
CA ASP A 281 -27.61 -20.84 14.71
C ASP A 281 -28.59 -19.93 13.94
N LEU A 282 -28.09 -18.94 13.20
CA LEU A 282 -28.91 -18.09 12.36
C LEU A 282 -29.65 -18.90 11.29
N LEU A 283 -28.98 -19.84 10.61
CA LEU A 283 -29.61 -20.71 9.61
C LEU A 283 -30.68 -21.62 10.24
N ALA A 284 -30.43 -22.15 11.44
CA ALA A 284 -31.40 -22.93 12.19
C ALA A 284 -32.66 -22.11 12.57
N GLN A 285 -32.45 -20.86 13.02
CA GLN A 285 -33.55 -19.92 13.30
C GLN A 285 -34.33 -19.58 12.04
N LEU A 286 -33.67 -19.34 10.91
CA LEU A 286 -34.28 -19.04 9.62
C LEU A 286 -35.13 -20.23 9.11
N ALA A 287 -34.69 -21.47 9.31
CA ALA A 287 -35.39 -22.67 8.88
C ALA A 287 -36.74 -22.89 9.59
N GLY A 288 -36.84 -22.47 10.88
CA GLY A 288 -38.07 -22.59 11.67
C GLY A 288 -38.97 -21.35 11.69
N ALA A 289 -38.53 -20.24 11.03
CA ALA A 289 -39.20 -18.95 11.14
C ALA A 289 -40.33 -18.78 10.11
N THR A 290 -41.38 -18.06 10.51
CA THR A 290 -42.39 -17.55 9.57
C THR A 290 -41.78 -16.53 8.61
N PRO A 291 -42.41 -16.20 7.48
CA PRO A 291 -41.87 -15.19 6.54
C PRO A 291 -41.53 -13.85 7.20
N ASP A 292 -42.39 -13.35 8.10
CA ASP A 292 -42.17 -12.08 8.80
C ASP A 292 -41.00 -12.17 9.80
N GLN A 293 -40.90 -13.27 10.53
CA GLN A 293 -39.78 -13.53 11.45
C GLN A 293 -38.47 -13.70 10.69
N ARG A 294 -38.50 -14.36 9.53
CA ARG A 294 -37.33 -14.50 8.66
C ARG A 294 -36.82 -13.16 8.17
N LEU A 295 -37.71 -12.29 7.70
CA LEU A 295 -37.35 -10.94 7.27
C LEU A 295 -36.77 -10.12 8.42
N ALA A 296 -37.33 -10.23 9.64
CA ALA A 296 -36.77 -9.53 10.81
C ALA A 296 -35.35 -10.03 11.16
N LEU A 297 -35.12 -11.34 11.22
CA LEU A 297 -33.85 -11.96 11.49
C LEU A 297 -32.77 -11.54 10.46
N LEU A 298 -33.15 -11.54 9.17
CA LEU A 298 -32.24 -11.10 8.09
C LEU A 298 -31.97 -9.60 8.16
N THR A 299 -32.98 -8.78 8.52
CA THR A 299 -32.78 -7.33 8.70
C THR A 299 -31.79 -7.06 9.84
N ASP A 300 -31.91 -7.77 10.94
CA ASP A 300 -30.99 -7.64 12.08
C ASP A 300 -29.56 -8.10 11.72
N ALA A 301 -29.44 -9.22 11.00
CA ALA A 301 -28.15 -9.73 10.54
C ALA A 301 -27.46 -8.75 9.55
N VAL A 302 -28.22 -8.23 8.58
CA VAL A 302 -27.71 -7.23 7.61
C VAL A 302 -27.34 -5.94 8.34
N ASN A 303 -28.14 -5.47 9.29
CA ASN A 303 -27.88 -4.28 10.08
C ASN A 303 -26.58 -4.45 10.90
N ALA A 304 -26.44 -5.54 11.64
CA ALA A 304 -25.26 -5.83 12.45
C ALA A 304 -24.00 -5.91 11.59
N THR A 305 -24.05 -6.59 10.43
CA THR A 305 -22.94 -6.71 9.50
C THR A 305 -22.60 -5.35 8.88
N THR A 306 -23.59 -4.57 8.48
CA THR A 306 -23.39 -3.22 7.92
C THR A 306 -22.72 -2.29 8.93
N ARG A 307 -23.17 -2.32 10.19
CA ARG A 307 -22.53 -1.56 11.28
C ARG A 307 -21.07 -1.92 11.47
N GLY A 308 -20.76 -3.21 11.44
CA GLY A 308 -19.40 -3.70 11.55
C GLY A 308 -18.51 -3.24 10.38
N VAL A 309 -19.01 -3.33 9.16
CA VAL A 309 -18.28 -2.94 7.95
C VAL A 309 -18.06 -1.42 7.88
N LEU A 310 -19.08 -0.63 8.21
CA LEU A 310 -18.99 0.83 8.21
C LEU A 310 -18.35 1.39 9.50
N ALA A 311 -18.05 0.55 10.50
CA ALA A 311 -17.57 0.93 11.83
C ALA A 311 -18.40 2.05 12.47
N LEU A 312 -19.74 1.92 12.39
CA LEU A 312 -20.66 2.89 12.96
C LEU A 312 -20.65 2.83 14.49
N ASP A 313 -20.81 3.99 15.12
CA ASP A 313 -20.99 4.06 16.56
C ASP A 313 -22.19 3.19 16.99
N PRO A 314 -22.10 2.40 18.06
CA PRO A 314 -23.22 1.61 18.57
C PRO A 314 -24.51 2.42 18.83
N ALA A 315 -24.37 3.71 19.14
CA ALA A 315 -25.49 4.62 19.35
C ALA A 315 -26.08 5.21 18.06
N PHE A 316 -25.41 5.02 16.90
CA PHE A 316 -25.91 5.54 15.63
C PHE A 316 -27.18 4.77 15.19
N ALA A 317 -28.28 5.48 14.94
CA ALA A 317 -29.51 4.88 14.46
C ALA A 317 -29.45 4.66 12.93
N LEU A 318 -29.23 3.42 12.48
CA LEU A 318 -29.25 3.07 11.08
C LEU A 318 -30.69 2.80 10.64
N ALA A 319 -31.27 3.71 9.83
CA ALA A 319 -32.62 3.54 9.32
C ALA A 319 -32.64 2.44 8.23
N PRO A 320 -33.56 1.46 8.26
CA PRO A 320 -33.54 0.32 7.36
C PRO A 320 -33.62 0.68 5.86
N GLU A 321 -34.29 1.76 5.50
CA GLU A 321 -34.44 2.21 4.11
C GLU A 321 -33.36 3.23 3.69
N GLN A 322 -32.48 3.65 4.62
CA GLN A 322 -31.41 4.59 4.31
C GLN A 322 -30.42 3.97 3.33
N ARG A 323 -30.05 4.75 2.32
CA ARG A 323 -29.05 4.32 1.34
C ARG A 323 -27.69 4.20 1.97
N LEU A 324 -27.01 3.08 1.70
CA LEU A 324 -25.71 2.77 2.30
C LEU A 324 -24.57 3.62 1.71
N ASP A 325 -24.69 4.07 0.46
CA ASP A 325 -23.75 4.99 -0.17
C ASP A 325 -23.75 6.38 0.50
N GLU A 326 -24.90 6.86 0.98
CA GLU A 326 -25.02 8.10 1.76
C GLU A 326 -24.31 8.00 3.14
N LEU A 327 -24.12 6.79 3.63
CA LEU A 327 -23.41 6.50 4.89
C LEU A 327 -21.90 6.28 4.69
N GLY A 328 -21.41 6.49 3.46
CA GLY A 328 -20.01 6.32 3.13
C GLY A 328 -19.63 4.90 2.69
N LEU A 329 -20.61 4.05 2.34
CA LEU A 329 -20.34 2.77 1.72
C LEU A 329 -19.87 3.00 0.27
N ASP A 330 -18.58 2.91 0.05
CA ASP A 330 -17.98 2.92 -1.28
C ASP A 330 -17.97 1.51 -1.91
N SER A 331 -17.51 1.41 -3.15
CA SER A 331 -17.45 0.13 -3.88
C SER A 331 -16.59 -0.94 -3.17
N LEU A 332 -15.61 -0.53 -2.37
CA LEU A 332 -14.74 -1.45 -1.64
C LEU A 332 -15.45 -1.99 -0.39
N LEU A 333 -16.06 -1.12 0.38
CA LEU A 333 -16.87 -1.48 1.54
C LEU A 333 -18.11 -2.28 1.15
N ALA A 334 -18.65 -2.06 -0.07
CA ALA A 334 -19.75 -2.88 -0.61
C ALA A 334 -19.31 -4.34 -0.80
N ILE A 335 -18.11 -4.59 -1.33
CA ILE A 335 -17.54 -5.94 -1.45
C ILE A 335 -17.31 -6.56 -0.06
N ASP A 336 -16.82 -5.79 0.89
CA ASP A 336 -16.63 -6.27 2.27
C ASP A 336 -17.96 -6.65 2.92
N LEU A 337 -19.00 -5.85 2.70
CA LEU A 337 -20.35 -6.15 3.21
C LEU A 337 -20.91 -7.44 2.61
N VAL A 338 -20.79 -7.61 1.29
CA VAL A 338 -21.26 -8.83 0.60
C VAL A 338 -20.54 -10.07 1.13
N GLN A 339 -19.23 -10.01 1.33
CA GLN A 339 -18.47 -11.14 1.85
C GLN A 339 -18.80 -11.44 3.32
N ALA A 340 -18.90 -10.40 4.16
CA ALA A 340 -19.27 -10.58 5.56
C ALA A 340 -20.67 -11.18 5.71
N LEU A 341 -21.63 -10.76 4.89
CA LEU A 341 -22.96 -11.36 4.81
C LEU A 341 -22.90 -12.80 4.32
N GLY A 342 -22.08 -13.09 3.30
CA GLY A 342 -21.87 -14.45 2.79
C GLY A 342 -21.34 -15.40 3.89
N VAL A 343 -20.38 -14.95 4.69
CA VAL A 343 -19.86 -15.70 5.86
C VAL A 343 -20.93 -15.89 6.91
N ALA A 344 -21.68 -14.84 7.26
CA ALA A 344 -22.74 -14.89 8.27
C ALA A 344 -23.90 -15.81 7.90
N LEU A 345 -24.16 -15.95 6.60
CA LEU A 345 -25.26 -16.76 6.04
C LEU A 345 -24.78 -18.11 5.47
N GLY A 346 -23.47 -18.40 5.52
CA GLY A 346 -22.91 -19.64 4.99
C GLY A 346 -23.11 -19.84 3.48
N THR A 347 -23.26 -18.75 2.71
CA THR A 347 -23.56 -18.80 1.27
C THR A 347 -22.74 -17.79 0.48
N THR A 348 -22.63 -18.00 -0.84
CA THR A 348 -21.98 -17.04 -1.75
C THR A 348 -23.03 -16.08 -2.29
N LEU A 349 -22.83 -14.78 -2.09
CA LEU A 349 -23.73 -13.72 -2.54
C LEU A 349 -23.18 -13.01 -3.78
N PRO A 350 -24.05 -12.47 -4.66
CA PRO A 350 -23.63 -11.71 -5.83
C PRO A 350 -22.84 -10.47 -5.44
N THR A 351 -21.74 -10.19 -6.12
CA THR A 351 -20.89 -9.00 -5.85
C THR A 351 -21.62 -7.69 -6.14
N THR A 352 -22.67 -7.71 -6.93
CA THR A 352 -23.54 -6.56 -7.26
C THR A 352 -24.63 -6.32 -6.22
N LEU A 353 -24.79 -7.20 -5.22
CA LEU A 353 -25.91 -7.19 -4.25
C LEU A 353 -26.22 -5.79 -3.69
N VAL A 354 -25.19 -5.07 -3.27
CA VAL A 354 -25.36 -3.74 -2.66
C VAL A 354 -25.71 -2.67 -3.71
N MET A 355 -25.25 -2.84 -4.94
CA MET A 355 -25.59 -1.92 -6.05
C MET A 355 -27.05 -2.09 -6.47
N ASP A 356 -27.52 -3.33 -6.51
CA ASP A 356 -28.89 -3.67 -6.89
C ASP A 356 -29.88 -3.43 -5.73
N HIS A 357 -29.40 -3.54 -4.48
CA HIS A 357 -30.18 -3.41 -3.23
C HIS A 357 -29.46 -2.43 -2.27
N PRO A 358 -29.60 -1.10 -2.44
CA PRO A 358 -28.74 -0.11 -1.80
C PRO A 358 -29.10 0.24 -0.34
N SER A 359 -29.97 -0.52 0.33
CA SER A 359 -30.35 -0.31 1.75
C SER A 359 -30.40 -1.62 2.52
N VAL A 360 -30.32 -1.55 3.86
CA VAL A 360 -30.45 -2.71 4.76
C VAL A 360 -31.75 -3.48 4.47
N ALA A 361 -32.86 -2.78 4.35
CA ALA A 361 -34.16 -3.41 4.09
C ALA A 361 -34.25 -4.02 2.68
N ALA A 362 -33.62 -3.40 1.68
CA ALA A 362 -33.61 -3.96 0.32
C ALA A 362 -32.78 -5.25 0.27
N ILE A 363 -31.59 -5.27 0.92
CA ILE A 363 -30.75 -6.47 1.04
C ILE A 363 -31.50 -7.58 1.79
N ALA A 364 -32.12 -7.26 2.93
CA ALA A 364 -32.84 -8.25 3.74
C ALA A 364 -34.02 -8.89 2.97
N ARG A 365 -34.77 -8.09 2.21
CA ARG A 365 -35.83 -8.59 1.33
C ARG A 365 -35.32 -9.50 0.23
N TYR A 366 -34.23 -9.13 -0.42
CA TYR A 366 -33.56 -9.96 -1.42
C TYR A 366 -33.16 -11.31 -0.81
N LEU A 367 -32.48 -11.30 0.33
CA LEU A 367 -32.02 -12.51 1.02
C LEU A 367 -33.20 -13.38 1.49
N ALA A 368 -34.31 -12.77 1.93
CA ALA A 368 -35.50 -13.50 2.32
C ALA A 368 -36.13 -14.28 1.16
N ASN A 369 -35.98 -13.78 -0.07
CA ASN A 369 -36.51 -14.45 -1.28
C ASN A 369 -35.56 -15.53 -1.81
N GLU A 370 -34.22 -15.33 -1.68
CA GLU A 370 -33.23 -16.25 -2.23
C GLU A 370 -32.90 -17.44 -1.29
N LEU A 371 -33.09 -17.26 0.02
CA LEU A 371 -32.80 -18.28 1.03
C LEU A 371 -34.06 -19.11 1.42
N THR A 372 -35.07 -19.15 0.55
CA THR A 372 -36.28 -19.99 0.75
C THR A 372 -36.08 -21.42 0.34
#